data_c99fced81552eb7a1493c1f6fc78535a
#
_entry.id   c99fced81552eb7a1493c1f6fc78535a
#
_cell.length_a   1.000
_cell.length_b   1.000
_cell.length_c   1.000
_cell.angle_alpha   90.00
_cell.angle_beta   90.00
_cell.angle_gamma   90.00
#
_symmetry.space_group_name_H-M   'P 1'
#
loop_
_entity.id
_entity.type
_entity.pdbx_description
1 polymer ?
#
loop_
_entity_poly.entity_id
_entity_poly.type
_entity_poly.pdbx_seq_one_letter_code
_entity_poly.pdbx_strand_id
1 'polypeptide(L)'
;GNEALSDGRLVKVMQTKTWGVTSYVSQLWDNSGLYAEPIFYQDLDKIQRLYMDEGYIRVAIGQPQVDVSEEGIVVRVDVSEGPQFMVGTVDILGDETMDRGQLFGLVELEPGEVFSRSPLSSDVARLRGYYADRGFFDATVNPITNVDPDKKEIATSFEVKKGELYFVEGIDLNGNVRTADTVVRRQMAIGEGELYSAHAVAKSKMRVQRLGYFEEVEVRAKPTDEPNRVAMSVDVVERPTGSFSFGAGVGSVDGFIVSGSITQENLFGTGRALSAGADMGSQNHYYYVRFLEPYVLGSVASLSLTLNSSESEYNDFDQEQTGFGIS
;
A
#
# COMPACT_ATOMS: atom_id res chain seq x y z
N GLY A 1 21.86 16.19 -26.12
CA GLY A 1 21.37 14.80 -26.18
C GLY A 1 21.60 14.08 -24.86
N ASN A 2 21.17 12.86 -24.78
CA ASN A 2 21.31 12.00 -23.60
C ASN A 2 22.62 11.19 -23.68
N GLU A 3 23.72 11.76 -23.21
CA GLU A 3 25.04 11.10 -23.19
C GLU A 3 25.26 10.27 -21.92
N ALA A 4 24.77 10.74 -20.78
CA ALA A 4 24.91 10.11 -19.48
C ALA A 4 23.98 8.91 -19.27
N LEU A 5 22.74 8.99 -19.76
CA LEU A 5 21.75 7.93 -19.65
C LEU A 5 21.45 7.35 -21.04
N SER A 6 21.54 6.02 -21.17
CA SER A 6 21.22 5.35 -22.43
C SER A 6 19.72 5.42 -22.75
N ASP A 7 19.38 5.41 -24.05
CA ASP A 7 18.00 5.39 -24.54
C ASP A 7 17.17 4.29 -23.88
N GLY A 8 17.74 3.10 -23.68
CA GLY A 8 17.07 1.97 -23.04
C GLY A 8 16.64 2.25 -21.59
N ARG A 9 17.44 3.04 -20.83
CA ARG A 9 17.09 3.46 -19.48
C ARG A 9 15.96 4.50 -19.49
N LEU A 10 15.98 5.42 -20.45
CA LEU A 10 14.94 6.44 -20.59
C LEU A 10 13.60 5.80 -20.99
N VAL A 11 13.60 4.95 -22.02
CA VAL A 11 12.38 4.26 -22.48
C VAL A 11 11.79 3.34 -21.41
N LYS A 12 12.62 2.76 -20.53
CA LYS A 12 12.15 1.87 -19.46
C LYS A 12 11.23 2.57 -18.46
N VAL A 13 11.44 3.86 -18.17
CA VAL A 13 10.62 4.62 -17.22
C VAL A 13 9.38 5.23 -17.86
N MET A 14 9.32 5.25 -19.22
CA MET A 14 8.19 5.77 -19.96
C MET A 14 7.03 4.77 -20.00
N GLN A 15 5.81 5.29 -19.98
CA GLN A 15 4.59 4.54 -20.29
C GLN A 15 4.36 4.49 -21.81
N THR A 16 4.71 5.58 -22.50
CA THR A 16 4.67 5.65 -23.96
C THR A 16 5.76 4.73 -24.52
N LYS A 17 5.34 3.73 -25.30
CA LYS A 17 6.24 2.77 -25.94
C LYS A 17 6.20 2.91 -27.45
N THR A 18 7.32 2.66 -28.11
CA THR A 18 7.38 2.60 -29.56
C THR A 18 6.51 1.47 -30.08
N TRP A 19 5.85 1.71 -31.21
CA TRP A 19 5.06 0.69 -31.88
C TRP A 19 5.95 -0.44 -32.40
N GLY A 20 5.54 -1.70 -32.19
CA GLY A 20 6.24 -2.90 -32.62
C GLY A 20 5.29 -4.04 -32.92
N VAL A 21 5.81 -5.14 -33.44
CA VAL A 21 4.99 -6.32 -33.84
C VAL A 21 4.14 -6.86 -32.69
N THR A 22 4.60 -6.74 -31.46
CA THR A 22 3.87 -7.15 -30.23
C THR A 22 2.78 -6.17 -29.82
N SER A 23 2.78 -4.95 -30.35
CA SER A 23 1.79 -3.91 -30.00
C SER A 23 0.37 -4.28 -30.39
N TYR A 24 0.17 -5.09 -31.43
CA TYR A 24 -1.15 -5.61 -31.79
C TYR A 24 -1.81 -6.45 -30.71
N VAL A 25 -1.02 -7.19 -29.93
CA VAL A 25 -1.53 -8.03 -28.83
C VAL A 25 -1.62 -7.23 -27.55
N SER A 26 -0.64 -6.36 -27.28
CA SER A 26 -0.57 -5.56 -26.04
C SER A 26 -1.62 -4.43 -26.03
N GLN A 27 -2.07 -3.91 -27.18
CA GLN A 27 -3.17 -2.94 -27.26
C GLN A 27 -4.50 -3.42 -26.62
N LEU A 28 -4.68 -4.73 -26.47
CA LEU A 28 -5.83 -5.30 -25.75
C LEU A 28 -5.74 -5.07 -24.22
N TRP A 29 -4.56 -4.76 -23.70
CA TRP A 29 -4.26 -4.68 -22.28
C TRP A 29 -3.58 -3.37 -21.86
N ASP A 30 -2.85 -2.72 -22.78
CA ASP A 30 -2.20 -1.43 -22.57
C ASP A 30 -2.28 -0.56 -23.84
N ASN A 31 -2.00 0.75 -23.70
CA ASN A 31 -2.01 1.70 -24.81
C ASN A 31 -0.67 1.71 -25.58
N SER A 32 0.04 0.58 -25.70
CA SER A 32 1.34 0.55 -26.35
C SER A 32 1.23 0.86 -27.85
N GLY A 33 2.10 1.76 -28.31
CA GLY A 33 2.10 2.22 -29.70
C GLY A 33 1.13 3.36 -30.03
N LEU A 34 0.39 3.89 -29.04
CA LEU A 34 -0.43 5.09 -29.20
C LEU A 34 0.27 6.30 -28.58
N TYR A 35 0.30 7.40 -29.31
CA TYR A 35 0.74 8.69 -28.78
C TYR A 35 -0.42 9.39 -28.10
N ALA A 36 -0.29 9.59 -26.79
CA ALA A 36 -1.21 10.40 -25.98
C ALA A 36 -0.41 11.53 -25.34
N GLU A 37 -0.64 12.74 -25.78
CA GLU A 37 0.11 13.93 -25.32
C GLU A 37 0.18 14.07 -23.80
N PRO A 38 -0.94 13.92 -23.02
CA PRO A 38 -0.88 14.03 -21.55
C PRO A 38 0.01 12.96 -20.90
N ILE A 39 0.01 11.73 -21.44
CA ILE A 39 0.84 10.64 -20.95
C ILE A 39 2.31 10.92 -21.27
N PHE A 40 2.59 11.45 -22.45
CA PHE A 40 3.95 11.78 -22.86
C PHE A 40 4.57 12.87 -21.97
N TYR A 41 3.81 13.91 -21.58
CA TYR A 41 4.30 14.90 -20.62
C TYR A 41 4.59 14.30 -19.24
N GLN A 42 3.78 13.34 -18.77
CA GLN A 42 4.09 12.59 -17.55
C GLN A 42 5.38 11.76 -17.69
N ASP A 43 5.65 11.25 -18.87
CA ASP A 43 6.89 10.52 -19.15
C ASP A 43 8.11 11.46 -19.16
N LEU A 44 7.99 12.70 -19.66
CA LEU A 44 9.06 13.69 -19.53
C LEU A 44 9.35 14.03 -18.06
N ASP A 45 8.34 14.13 -17.21
CA ASP A 45 8.52 14.32 -15.77
C ASP A 45 9.24 13.13 -15.12
N LYS A 46 8.96 11.89 -15.57
CA LYS A 46 9.68 10.69 -15.07
C LYS A 46 11.15 10.68 -15.53
N ILE A 47 11.40 11.07 -16.77
CA ILE A 47 12.75 11.20 -17.29
C ILE A 47 13.51 12.26 -16.49
N GLN A 48 12.91 13.42 -16.22
CA GLN A 48 13.53 14.46 -15.40
C GLN A 48 13.87 13.96 -14.01
N ARG A 49 12.96 13.23 -13.35
CA ARG A 49 13.23 12.61 -12.04
C ARG A 49 14.38 11.61 -12.11
N LEU A 50 14.41 10.77 -13.16
CA LEU A 50 15.50 9.81 -13.35
C LEU A 50 16.86 10.51 -13.44
N TYR A 51 16.97 11.61 -14.21
CA TYR A 51 18.20 12.40 -14.26
C TYR A 51 18.55 13.01 -12.90
N MET A 52 17.57 13.54 -12.16
CA MET A 52 17.78 14.09 -10.82
C MET A 52 18.19 13.02 -9.81
N ASP A 53 17.77 11.77 -10.00
CA ASP A 53 18.19 10.63 -9.17
C ASP A 53 19.60 10.11 -9.54
N GLU A 54 20.11 10.45 -10.70
CA GLU A 54 21.47 10.18 -11.14
C GLU A 54 22.40 11.40 -10.95
N GLY A 55 21.99 12.39 -10.16
CA GLY A 55 22.82 13.56 -9.82
C GLY A 55 22.79 14.71 -10.82
N TYR A 56 22.03 14.63 -11.89
CA TYR A 56 21.94 15.68 -12.91
C TYR A 56 20.84 16.70 -12.54
N ILE A 57 21.03 17.43 -11.45
CA ILE A 57 20.03 18.35 -10.89
C ILE A 57 19.73 19.56 -11.80
N ARG A 58 20.59 19.87 -12.77
CA ARG A 58 20.44 20.96 -13.74
C ARG A 58 19.93 20.49 -15.10
N VAL A 59 19.40 19.26 -15.18
CA VAL A 59 18.81 18.75 -16.40
C VAL A 59 17.69 19.66 -16.89
N ALA A 60 17.74 20.01 -18.15
CA ALA A 60 16.68 20.74 -18.85
C ALA A 60 16.15 19.86 -19.98
N ILE A 61 14.84 19.62 -19.99
CA ILE A 61 14.13 18.86 -21.01
C ILE A 61 13.33 19.87 -21.84
N GLY A 62 13.62 19.91 -23.14
CA GLY A 62 12.93 20.77 -24.10
C GLY A 62 11.49 20.33 -24.36
N GLN A 63 10.72 21.18 -25.02
CA GLN A 63 9.37 20.83 -25.45
C GLN A 63 9.42 19.74 -26.55
N PRO A 64 8.51 18.76 -26.53
CA PRO A 64 8.46 17.74 -27.54
C PRO A 64 8.09 18.33 -28.92
N GLN A 65 8.85 17.96 -29.92
CA GLN A 65 8.54 18.24 -31.34
C GLN A 65 7.91 16.99 -31.92
N VAL A 66 6.65 17.10 -32.35
CA VAL A 66 5.86 15.98 -32.86
C VAL A 66 5.76 16.12 -34.38
N ASP A 67 6.40 15.19 -35.11
CA ASP A 67 6.31 15.06 -36.54
C ASP A 67 5.34 13.91 -36.90
N VAL A 68 4.28 14.24 -37.61
CA VAL A 68 3.28 13.25 -38.07
C VAL A 68 3.49 12.99 -39.55
N SER A 69 3.71 11.71 -39.93
CA SER A 69 3.88 11.28 -41.31
C SER A 69 3.01 10.06 -41.62
N GLU A 70 2.97 9.65 -42.88
CA GLU A 70 2.28 8.40 -43.29
C GLU A 70 2.92 7.13 -42.67
N GLU A 71 4.19 7.20 -42.26
CA GLU A 71 4.94 6.10 -41.64
C GLU A 71 4.73 6.03 -40.13
N GLY A 72 4.16 7.10 -39.52
CA GLY A 72 3.88 7.14 -38.09
C GLY A 72 4.18 8.50 -37.44
N ILE A 73 4.21 8.49 -36.11
CA ILE A 73 4.48 9.66 -35.28
C ILE A 73 5.91 9.56 -34.74
N VAL A 74 6.72 10.57 -35.00
CA VAL A 74 8.06 10.72 -34.43
C VAL A 74 8.07 11.87 -33.43
N VAL A 75 8.43 11.60 -32.19
CA VAL A 75 8.54 12.63 -31.15
C VAL A 75 10.02 12.86 -30.83
N ARG A 76 10.49 14.09 -31.00
CA ARG A 76 11.86 14.48 -30.64
C ARG A 76 11.84 15.37 -29.44
N VAL A 77 12.75 15.10 -28.50
CA VAL A 77 12.93 15.90 -27.28
C VAL A 77 14.41 16.21 -27.11
N ASP A 78 14.72 17.48 -26.97
CA ASP A 78 16.07 17.93 -26.67
C ASP A 78 16.33 17.85 -25.16
N VAL A 79 17.44 17.22 -24.77
CA VAL A 79 17.88 17.09 -23.38
C VAL A 79 19.24 17.74 -23.20
N SER A 80 19.33 18.62 -22.20
CA SER A 80 20.59 19.20 -21.72
C SER A 80 20.83 18.70 -20.30
N GLU A 81 21.77 17.77 -20.13
CA GLU A 81 21.96 17.03 -18.87
C GLU A 81 22.62 17.88 -17.78
N GLY A 82 23.57 18.72 -18.17
CA GLY A 82 24.41 19.47 -17.23
C GLY A 82 25.46 18.59 -16.53
N PRO A 83 26.16 19.10 -15.50
CA PRO A 83 27.12 18.32 -14.72
C PRO A 83 26.41 17.41 -13.71
N GLN A 84 27.04 16.29 -13.41
CA GLN A 84 26.65 15.40 -12.30
C GLN A 84 27.14 15.97 -10.98
N PHE A 85 26.30 15.93 -9.94
CA PHE A 85 26.60 16.40 -8.61
C PHE A 85 26.67 15.24 -7.61
N MET A 86 27.57 15.38 -6.65
CA MET A 86 27.76 14.45 -5.54
C MET A 86 27.15 15.03 -4.26
N VAL A 87 26.83 14.18 -3.29
CA VAL A 87 26.44 14.60 -1.95
C VAL A 87 27.67 15.18 -1.25
N GLY A 88 27.57 16.42 -0.82
CA GLY A 88 28.57 17.08 0.01
C GLY A 88 28.37 16.75 1.50
N THR A 89 28.26 17.78 2.36
CA THR A 89 27.94 17.57 3.76
C THR A 89 26.47 17.30 4.00
N VAL A 90 26.16 16.42 4.95
CA VAL A 90 24.79 16.17 5.41
C VAL A 90 24.69 16.54 6.89
N ASP A 91 23.69 17.35 7.25
CA ASP A 91 23.47 17.78 8.63
C ASP A 91 21.97 17.79 9.02
N ILE A 92 21.70 17.74 10.32
CA ILE A 92 20.35 17.82 10.90
C ILE A 92 20.35 18.94 11.94
N LEU A 93 19.46 19.91 11.75
CA LEU A 93 19.40 21.15 12.51
C LEU A 93 18.03 21.32 13.18
N GLY A 94 17.97 22.08 14.27
CA GLY A 94 16.72 22.58 14.88
C GLY A 94 16.18 21.75 16.04
N ASP A 95 16.65 20.52 16.26
CA ASP A 95 16.31 19.75 17.47
C ASP A 95 17.57 19.17 18.13
N GLU A 96 17.83 19.61 19.36
CA GLU A 96 18.93 19.12 20.21
C GLU A 96 18.46 18.11 21.27
N THR A 97 17.16 17.82 21.32
CA THR A 97 16.58 16.96 22.37
C THR A 97 16.56 15.49 22.00
N MET A 98 16.59 15.18 20.72
CA MET A 98 16.64 13.80 20.21
C MET A 98 18.09 13.36 19.98
N ASP A 99 18.31 12.05 20.08
CA ASP A 99 19.62 11.46 19.83
C ASP A 99 20.03 11.62 18.36
N ARG A 100 21.09 12.38 18.12
CA ARG A 100 21.60 12.64 16.75
C ARG A 100 22.00 11.36 16.03
N GLY A 101 22.53 10.36 16.73
CA GLY A 101 22.91 9.10 16.12
C GLY A 101 21.70 8.35 15.56
N GLN A 102 20.57 8.36 16.30
CA GLN A 102 19.32 7.77 15.81
C GLN A 102 18.77 8.54 14.60
N LEU A 103 18.84 9.88 14.63
CA LEU A 103 18.36 10.69 13.50
C LEU A 103 19.21 10.47 12.24
N PHE A 104 20.53 10.46 12.37
CA PHE A 104 21.42 10.16 11.24
C PHE A 104 21.24 8.73 10.71
N GLY A 105 20.90 7.77 11.56
CA GLY A 105 20.56 6.40 11.13
C GLY A 105 19.31 6.28 10.26
N LEU A 106 18.50 7.35 10.16
CA LEU A 106 17.32 7.42 9.29
C LEU A 106 17.62 8.05 7.92
N VAL A 107 18.80 8.67 7.77
CA VAL A 107 19.21 9.36 6.55
C VAL A 107 20.01 8.40 5.68
N GLU A 108 19.61 8.25 4.42
CA GLU A 108 20.28 7.43 3.40
C GLU A 108 21.30 8.22 2.58
N LEU A 109 21.17 9.57 2.56
CA LEU A 109 22.15 10.39 1.85
C LEU A 109 23.52 10.32 2.55
N GLU A 110 24.51 9.79 1.85
CA GLU A 110 25.88 9.68 2.34
C GLU A 110 26.82 10.65 1.60
N PRO A 111 27.70 11.40 2.31
CA PRO A 111 28.69 12.26 1.67
C PRO A 111 29.61 11.49 0.71
N GLY A 112 29.79 12.03 -0.48
CA GLY A 112 30.64 11.45 -1.53
C GLY A 112 29.92 10.51 -2.48
N GLU A 113 28.65 10.19 -2.26
CA GLU A 113 27.80 9.45 -3.22
C GLU A 113 27.20 10.39 -4.27
N VAL A 114 26.67 9.82 -5.33
CA VAL A 114 25.90 10.58 -6.34
C VAL A 114 24.62 11.13 -5.69
N PHE A 115 24.42 12.44 -5.83
CA PHE A 115 23.21 13.05 -5.28
C PHE A 115 21.96 12.48 -5.97
N SER A 116 20.96 12.11 -5.16
CA SER A 116 19.69 11.62 -5.65
C SER A 116 18.53 12.31 -4.95
N ARG A 117 17.54 12.73 -5.72
CA ARG A 117 16.35 13.40 -5.20
C ARG A 117 15.40 12.46 -4.46
N SER A 118 15.30 11.21 -4.91
CA SER A 118 14.40 10.23 -4.29
C SER A 118 14.81 9.86 -2.86
N PRO A 119 16.09 9.51 -2.56
CA PRO A 119 16.58 9.37 -1.20
C PRO A 119 16.36 10.61 -0.34
N LEU A 120 16.64 11.83 -0.85
CA LEU A 120 16.38 13.07 -0.12
C LEU A 120 14.92 13.17 0.34
N SER A 121 13.97 12.88 -0.55
CA SER A 121 12.55 12.92 -0.23
C SER A 121 12.17 11.83 0.78
N SER A 122 12.76 10.65 0.67
CA SER A 122 12.57 9.54 1.60
C SER A 122 13.14 9.85 2.98
N ASP A 123 14.30 10.51 3.06
CA ASP A 123 14.92 10.96 4.31
C ASP A 123 14.02 11.95 5.04
N VAL A 124 13.48 12.93 4.33
CA VAL A 124 12.50 13.88 4.89
C VAL A 124 11.29 13.13 5.46
N ALA A 125 10.76 12.16 4.73
CA ALA A 125 9.60 11.38 5.16
C ALA A 125 9.93 10.51 6.40
N ARG A 126 11.10 9.87 6.44
CA ARG A 126 11.56 9.07 7.58
C ARG A 126 11.78 9.91 8.83
N LEU A 127 12.48 11.03 8.70
CA LEU A 127 12.69 11.96 9.82
C LEU A 127 11.36 12.49 10.33
N ARG A 128 10.45 12.94 9.45
CA ARG A 128 9.12 13.38 9.86
C ARG A 128 8.33 12.26 10.54
N GLY A 129 8.36 11.05 10.00
CA GLY A 129 7.72 9.86 10.59
C GLY A 129 8.25 9.57 11.99
N TYR A 130 9.57 9.68 12.20
CA TYR A 130 10.19 9.47 13.49
C TYR A 130 9.63 10.40 14.59
N TYR A 131 9.42 11.68 14.26
CA TYR A 131 8.81 12.65 15.18
C TYR A 131 7.31 12.39 15.35
N ALA A 132 6.59 12.13 14.25
CA ALA A 132 5.17 11.84 14.28
C ALA A 132 4.83 10.58 15.10
N ASP A 133 5.72 9.59 15.14
CA ASP A 133 5.56 8.40 15.98
C ASP A 133 5.79 8.65 17.47
N ARG A 134 6.34 9.81 17.82
CA ARG A 134 6.59 10.24 19.19
C ARG A 134 5.66 11.34 19.68
N GLY A 135 4.55 11.54 18.98
CA GLY A 135 3.52 12.49 19.37
C GLY A 135 3.60 13.86 18.70
N PHE A 136 4.63 14.15 17.94
CA PHE A 136 4.80 15.43 17.26
C PHE A 136 4.04 15.46 15.93
N PHE A 137 2.72 15.62 16.00
CA PHE A 137 1.81 15.54 14.85
C PHE A 137 2.14 16.56 13.75
N ASP A 138 2.48 17.78 14.15
CA ASP A 138 2.77 18.91 13.27
C ASP A 138 4.27 19.08 12.96
N ALA A 139 5.08 18.06 13.28
CA ALA A 139 6.50 18.08 12.96
C ALA A 139 6.74 18.30 11.46
N THR A 140 7.62 19.26 11.18
CA THR A 140 8.06 19.56 9.81
C THR A 140 9.56 19.35 9.70
N VAL A 141 9.97 18.81 8.55
CA VAL A 141 11.37 18.63 8.18
C VAL A 141 11.56 19.26 6.81
N ASN A 142 12.34 20.33 6.76
CA ASN A 142 12.60 21.06 5.53
C ASN A 142 14.05 20.78 5.07
N PRO A 143 14.25 20.18 3.91
CA PRO A 143 15.58 20.01 3.35
C PRO A 143 16.07 21.35 2.78
N ILE A 144 17.23 21.80 3.24
CA ILE A 144 17.94 22.96 2.72
C ILE A 144 19.14 22.42 1.95
N THR A 145 19.16 22.66 0.63
CA THR A 145 20.26 22.24 -0.24
C THR A 145 21.07 23.45 -0.70
N ASN A 146 22.38 23.37 -0.57
CA ASN A 146 23.32 24.39 -1.08
C ASN A 146 24.23 23.75 -2.13
N VAL A 147 24.12 24.25 -3.36
CA VAL A 147 24.86 23.71 -4.51
C VAL A 147 26.18 24.46 -4.67
N ASP A 148 27.31 23.75 -4.57
CA ASP A 148 28.63 24.21 -4.92
C ASP A 148 28.96 23.80 -6.38
N PRO A 149 28.87 24.69 -7.37
CA PRO A 149 29.08 24.33 -8.77
C PRO A 149 30.54 24.04 -9.10
N ASP A 150 31.48 24.59 -8.32
CA ASP A 150 32.92 24.41 -8.57
C ASP A 150 33.38 23.02 -8.12
N LYS A 151 32.90 22.58 -6.96
CA LYS A 151 33.15 21.23 -6.44
C LYS A 151 32.22 20.18 -7.02
N LYS A 152 31.11 20.60 -7.63
CA LYS A 152 29.99 19.74 -8.06
C LYS A 152 29.42 18.92 -6.88
N GLU A 153 29.27 19.58 -5.73
CA GLU A 153 28.73 19.00 -4.51
C GLU A 153 27.46 19.72 -4.06
N ILE A 154 26.59 18.98 -3.37
CA ILE A 154 25.37 19.51 -2.76
C ILE A 154 25.43 19.25 -1.28
N ALA A 155 25.63 20.31 -0.50
CA ALA A 155 25.48 20.25 0.94
C ALA A 155 23.98 20.26 1.29
N THR A 156 23.56 19.31 2.11
CA THR A 156 22.16 19.12 2.52
C THR A 156 22.03 19.26 4.03
N SER A 157 21.08 20.07 4.49
CA SER A 157 20.74 20.20 5.90
C SER A 157 19.24 19.99 6.08
N PHE A 158 18.86 19.13 7.02
CA PHE A 158 17.45 18.90 7.38
C PHE A 158 17.08 19.78 8.56
N GLU A 159 16.34 20.88 8.30
CA GLU A 159 15.82 21.74 9.36
C GLU A 159 14.56 21.13 9.95
N VAL A 160 14.64 20.70 11.22
CA VAL A 160 13.54 20.07 11.95
C VAL A 160 12.85 21.10 12.84
N LYS A 161 11.53 21.19 12.72
CA LYS A 161 10.64 21.88 13.66
C LYS A 161 9.67 20.85 14.20
N LYS A 162 9.94 20.35 15.42
CA LYS A 162 9.18 19.23 16.00
C LYS A 162 7.77 19.61 16.47
N GLY A 163 7.52 20.90 16.79
CA GLY A 163 6.24 21.35 17.33
C GLY A 163 5.96 20.84 18.75
N GLU A 164 4.68 20.71 19.08
CA GLU A 164 4.20 20.27 20.39
C GLU A 164 3.78 18.79 20.38
N LEU A 165 3.59 18.21 21.57
CA LEU A 165 3.07 16.85 21.72
C LEU A 165 1.55 16.85 21.59
N TYR A 166 1.02 15.98 20.74
CA TYR A 166 -0.42 15.82 20.50
C TYR A 166 -0.95 14.52 21.07
N PHE A 167 -2.19 14.57 21.59
CA PHE A 167 -2.91 13.42 22.11
C PHE A 167 -4.19 13.21 21.31
N VAL A 168 -4.63 11.96 21.20
CA VAL A 168 -5.89 11.61 20.53
C VAL A 168 -7.07 12.04 21.42
N GLU A 169 -7.92 12.94 20.92
CA GLU A 169 -9.11 13.39 21.64
C GLU A 169 -10.25 12.38 21.53
N GLY A 170 -10.51 11.91 20.30
CA GLY A 170 -11.59 10.98 20.02
C GLY A 170 -11.38 10.25 18.71
N ILE A 171 -12.12 9.17 18.51
CA ILE A 171 -12.11 8.35 17.29
C ILE A 171 -13.54 8.26 16.75
N ASP A 172 -13.80 8.93 15.63
CA ASP A 172 -15.07 8.91 14.93
C ASP A 172 -15.06 7.85 13.83
N LEU A 173 -16.09 7.02 13.81
CA LEU A 173 -16.30 5.98 12.81
C LEU A 173 -17.45 6.39 11.88
N ASN A 174 -17.21 6.33 10.58
CA ASN A 174 -18.17 6.72 9.57
C ASN A 174 -18.28 5.65 8.49
N GLY A 175 -19.49 5.41 7.97
CA GLY A 175 -19.72 4.49 6.85
C GLY A 175 -19.95 3.03 7.22
N ASN A 176 -19.81 2.65 8.49
CA ASN A 176 -20.05 1.30 8.99
C ASN A 176 -21.55 1.05 9.29
N VAL A 177 -22.38 1.05 8.26
CA VAL A 177 -23.85 0.96 8.39
C VAL A 177 -24.32 -0.39 8.91
N ARG A 178 -23.64 -1.47 8.55
CA ARG A 178 -23.94 -2.86 8.94
C ARG A 178 -23.00 -3.36 10.02
N THR A 179 -21.73 -2.96 9.94
CA THR A 179 -20.67 -3.44 10.84
C THR A 179 -20.74 -2.68 12.16
N ALA A 180 -20.79 -3.39 13.27
CA ALA A 180 -20.80 -2.79 14.59
C ALA A 180 -19.49 -2.01 14.86
N ASP A 181 -19.58 -0.86 15.51
CA ASP A 181 -18.43 -0.02 15.90
C ASP A 181 -17.33 -0.80 16.61
N THR A 182 -17.72 -1.70 17.50
CA THR A 182 -16.80 -2.54 18.27
C THR A 182 -15.90 -3.41 17.39
N VAL A 183 -16.37 -3.80 16.20
CA VAL A 183 -15.59 -4.60 15.24
C VAL A 183 -14.46 -3.77 14.65
N VAL A 184 -14.69 -2.49 14.37
CA VAL A 184 -13.69 -1.56 13.85
C VAL A 184 -12.79 -1.06 14.98
N ARG A 185 -13.36 -0.59 16.10
CA ARG A 185 -12.61 -0.03 17.25
C ARG A 185 -11.58 -1.00 17.79
N ARG A 186 -11.87 -2.29 17.89
CA ARG A 186 -10.91 -3.31 18.36
C ARG A 186 -9.68 -3.50 17.45
N GLN A 187 -9.73 -3.00 16.21
CA GLN A 187 -8.61 -3.01 15.28
C GLN A 187 -7.70 -1.80 15.43
N MET A 188 -8.16 -0.78 16.13
CA MET A 188 -7.35 0.42 16.36
C MET A 188 -6.12 0.05 17.19
N ALA A 189 -4.96 0.57 16.75
CA ALA A 189 -3.67 0.41 17.43
C ALA A 189 -3.35 1.60 18.34
N ILE A 190 -4.27 2.55 18.43
CA ILE A 190 -4.19 3.75 19.26
C ILE A 190 -5.58 4.04 19.82
N GLY A 191 -5.63 4.45 21.08
CA GLY A 191 -6.85 4.77 21.79
C GLY A 191 -7.01 6.27 22.07
N GLU A 192 -8.21 6.62 22.53
CA GLU A 192 -8.52 7.96 23.00
C GLU A 192 -7.70 8.31 24.25
N GLY A 193 -7.15 9.51 24.32
CA GLY A 193 -6.26 9.96 25.38
C GLY A 193 -4.80 9.54 25.22
N GLU A 194 -4.48 8.66 24.30
CA GLU A 194 -3.10 8.24 24.04
C GLU A 194 -2.31 9.27 23.24
N LEU A 195 -0.99 9.23 23.38
CA LEU A 195 -0.08 10.04 22.60
C LEU A 195 -0.19 9.67 21.12
N TYR A 196 -0.30 10.68 20.25
CA TYR A 196 -0.39 10.45 18.81
C TYR A 196 0.81 9.65 18.27
N SER A 197 0.55 8.76 17.31
CA SER A 197 1.59 8.03 16.58
C SER A 197 1.13 7.76 15.14
N ALA A 198 1.86 8.27 14.17
CA ALA A 198 1.58 8.05 12.75
C ALA A 198 1.66 6.55 12.38
N HIS A 199 2.60 5.82 12.97
CA HIS A 199 2.71 4.37 12.81
C HIS A 199 1.46 3.64 13.34
N ALA A 200 0.95 4.05 14.52
CA ALA A 200 -0.24 3.44 15.09
C ALA A 200 -1.48 3.73 14.24
N VAL A 201 -1.60 4.92 13.65
CA VAL A 201 -2.65 5.28 12.68
C VAL A 201 -2.57 4.40 11.45
N ALA A 202 -1.38 4.27 10.84
CA ALA A 202 -1.16 3.41 9.66
C ALA A 202 -1.45 1.94 9.99
N LYS A 203 -1.03 1.45 11.16
CA LYS A 203 -1.30 0.10 11.65
C LYS A 203 -2.79 -0.14 11.85
N SER A 204 -3.53 0.85 12.36
CA SER A 204 -4.99 0.80 12.50
C SER A 204 -5.64 0.62 11.13
N LYS A 205 -5.28 1.45 10.16
CA LYS A 205 -5.77 1.34 8.78
C LYS A 205 -5.56 -0.06 8.21
N MET A 206 -4.33 -0.59 8.31
CA MET A 206 -4.03 -1.94 7.82
C MET A 206 -4.84 -3.05 8.52
N ARG A 207 -5.07 -2.93 9.84
CA ARG A 207 -5.86 -3.92 10.59
C ARG A 207 -7.33 -3.89 10.17
N VAL A 208 -7.91 -2.70 9.99
CA VAL A 208 -9.30 -2.56 9.51
C VAL A 208 -9.43 -3.08 8.08
N GLN A 209 -8.49 -2.77 7.19
CA GLN A 209 -8.47 -3.30 5.81
C GLN A 209 -8.40 -4.84 5.78
N ARG A 210 -7.60 -5.44 6.67
CA ARG A 210 -7.45 -6.91 6.76
C ARG A 210 -8.73 -7.65 7.19
N LEU A 211 -9.71 -6.97 7.77
CA LEU A 211 -11.02 -7.58 8.05
C LEU A 211 -11.70 -8.06 6.77
N GLY A 212 -11.42 -7.44 5.63
CA GLY A 212 -12.03 -7.81 4.36
C GLY A 212 -13.50 -7.38 4.21
N TYR A 213 -14.05 -6.61 5.14
CA TYR A 213 -15.45 -6.16 5.14
C TYR A 213 -15.67 -4.85 4.41
N PHE A 214 -14.58 -4.16 4.04
CA PHE A 214 -14.61 -2.83 3.45
C PHE A 214 -13.90 -2.82 2.11
N GLU A 215 -14.45 -2.09 1.15
CA GLU A 215 -13.85 -1.80 -0.15
C GLU A 215 -12.80 -0.70 0.01
N GLU A 216 -13.14 0.34 0.77
CA GLU A 216 -12.25 1.44 1.09
C GLU A 216 -12.17 1.63 2.61
N VAL A 217 -10.98 1.94 3.08
CA VAL A 217 -10.71 2.31 4.47
C VAL A 217 -9.77 3.49 4.47
N GLU A 218 -10.18 4.58 5.10
CA GLU A 218 -9.34 5.72 5.32
C GLU A 218 -9.30 6.08 6.79
N VAL A 219 -8.08 6.27 7.32
CA VAL A 219 -7.87 6.68 8.71
C VAL A 219 -7.05 7.96 8.67
N ARG A 220 -7.64 9.04 9.16
CA ARG A 220 -7.04 10.37 9.18
C ARG A 220 -7.02 10.92 10.60
N ALA A 221 -6.01 11.71 10.90
CA ALA A 221 -5.97 12.52 12.10
C ALA A 221 -6.03 14.00 11.69
N LYS A 222 -6.80 14.80 12.41
CA LYS A 222 -6.92 16.26 12.20
C LYS A 222 -6.80 16.97 13.54
N PRO A 223 -6.13 18.12 13.60
CA PRO A 223 -6.13 18.96 14.78
C PRO A 223 -7.57 19.36 15.14
N THR A 224 -7.87 19.47 16.42
CA THR A 224 -9.13 19.97 16.94
C THR A 224 -9.01 21.42 17.39
N ASP A 225 -10.10 22.03 17.85
CA ASP A 225 -10.07 23.37 18.45
C ASP A 225 -9.38 23.39 19.81
N GLU A 226 -9.23 22.21 20.45
CA GLU A 226 -8.45 22.08 21.69
C GLU A 226 -6.95 22.05 21.37
N PRO A 227 -6.12 22.80 22.13
CA PRO A 227 -4.68 22.80 21.90
C PRO A 227 -4.08 21.42 22.13
N ASN A 228 -3.17 21.02 21.24
CA ASN A 228 -2.43 19.75 21.34
C ASN A 228 -3.33 18.50 21.30
N ARG A 229 -4.47 18.59 20.62
CA ARG A 229 -5.40 17.48 20.41
C ARG A 229 -5.61 17.20 18.94
N VAL A 230 -5.78 15.92 18.63
CA VAL A 230 -6.16 15.43 17.29
C VAL A 230 -7.39 14.54 17.40
N ALA A 231 -8.38 14.79 16.57
CA ALA A 231 -9.49 13.85 16.34
C ALA A 231 -9.10 12.89 15.22
N MET A 232 -9.36 11.60 15.42
CA MET A 232 -9.20 10.58 14.41
C MET A 232 -10.55 10.30 13.74
N SER A 233 -10.56 10.33 12.40
CA SER A 233 -11.68 9.86 11.58
C SER A 233 -11.32 8.55 10.92
N VAL A 234 -12.19 7.55 11.03
CA VAL A 234 -12.10 6.26 10.35
C VAL A 234 -13.28 6.20 9.39
N ASP A 235 -13.03 6.48 8.12
CA ASP A 235 -14.04 6.49 7.07
C ASP A 235 -13.95 5.17 6.30
N VAL A 236 -15.07 4.42 6.23
CA VAL A 236 -15.11 3.12 5.57
C VAL A 236 -16.24 3.02 4.56
N VAL A 237 -16.03 2.24 3.50
CA VAL A 237 -17.06 1.87 2.53
C VAL A 237 -17.24 0.36 2.62
N GLU A 238 -18.43 -0.08 3.06
CA GLU A 238 -18.73 -1.51 3.23
C GLU A 238 -18.91 -2.22 1.88
N ARG A 239 -18.42 -3.47 1.82
CA ARG A 239 -18.67 -4.37 0.70
C ARG A 239 -19.54 -5.56 1.11
N PRO A 240 -20.16 -6.27 0.15
CA PRO A 240 -20.80 -7.56 0.43
C PRO A 240 -19.77 -8.55 1.00
N THR A 241 -20.13 -9.20 2.13
CA THR A 241 -19.29 -10.16 2.84
C THR A 241 -19.77 -11.61 2.67
N GLY A 242 -20.79 -11.83 1.85
CA GLY A 242 -21.24 -13.14 1.42
C GLY A 242 -20.47 -13.61 0.20
N SER A 243 -20.04 -14.86 0.19
CA SER A 243 -19.44 -15.52 -0.97
C SER A 243 -20.08 -16.88 -1.23
N PHE A 244 -20.13 -17.23 -2.49
CA PHE A 244 -20.57 -18.53 -2.96
C PHE A 244 -19.48 -19.10 -3.87
N SER A 245 -19.17 -20.38 -3.64
CA SER A 245 -18.17 -21.11 -4.44
C SER A 245 -18.82 -22.38 -4.99
N PHE A 246 -18.54 -22.67 -6.25
CA PHE A 246 -18.93 -23.89 -6.93
C PHE A 246 -17.72 -24.49 -7.63
N GLY A 247 -17.55 -25.79 -7.53
CA GLY A 247 -16.48 -26.53 -8.17
C GLY A 247 -16.99 -27.86 -8.75
N ALA A 248 -16.34 -28.31 -9.82
CA ALA A 248 -16.55 -29.64 -10.36
C ALA A 248 -15.19 -30.24 -10.76
N GLY A 249 -15.00 -31.51 -10.50
CA GLY A 249 -13.75 -32.21 -10.78
C GLY A 249 -13.97 -33.69 -11.07
N VAL A 250 -12.90 -34.40 -11.41
CA VAL A 250 -12.89 -35.86 -11.60
C VAL A 250 -11.79 -36.46 -10.77
N GLY A 251 -12.16 -37.36 -9.86
CA GLY A 251 -11.26 -38.14 -9.03
C GLY A 251 -11.13 -39.59 -9.51
N SER A 252 -10.01 -40.24 -9.26
CA SER A 252 -9.81 -41.67 -9.63
C SER A 252 -10.63 -42.61 -8.78
N VAL A 253 -11.05 -42.21 -7.57
CA VAL A 253 -11.85 -43.02 -6.63
C VAL A 253 -13.31 -42.55 -6.66
N ASP A 254 -13.53 -41.22 -6.53
CA ASP A 254 -14.86 -40.62 -6.40
C ASP A 254 -15.55 -40.35 -7.73
N GLY A 255 -14.88 -40.64 -8.87
CA GLY A 255 -15.44 -40.34 -10.19
C GLY A 255 -15.66 -38.83 -10.37
N PHE A 256 -16.86 -38.44 -10.75
CA PHE A 256 -17.26 -37.04 -10.87
C PHE A 256 -17.60 -36.46 -9.49
N ILE A 257 -16.95 -35.37 -9.15
CA ILE A 257 -17.13 -34.67 -7.86
C ILE A 257 -17.72 -33.30 -8.13
N VAL A 258 -18.73 -32.91 -7.38
CA VAL A 258 -19.32 -31.57 -7.36
C VAL A 258 -19.16 -31.02 -5.95
N SER A 259 -18.64 -29.81 -5.83
CA SER A 259 -18.51 -29.10 -4.56
C SER A 259 -19.26 -27.77 -4.61
N GLY A 260 -19.86 -27.40 -3.49
CA GLY A 260 -20.51 -26.10 -3.30
C GLY A 260 -20.34 -25.62 -1.89
N SER A 261 -20.05 -24.32 -1.74
CA SER A 261 -20.02 -23.70 -0.41
C SER A 261 -20.57 -22.30 -0.43
N ILE A 262 -21.14 -21.90 0.68
CA ILE A 262 -21.60 -20.54 0.98
C ILE A 262 -20.91 -20.09 2.27
N THR A 263 -20.37 -18.89 2.26
CA THR A 263 -19.76 -18.28 3.43
C THR A 263 -20.31 -16.88 3.61
N GLN A 264 -20.76 -16.57 4.80
CA GLN A 264 -21.11 -15.23 5.22
C GLN A 264 -20.09 -14.78 6.27
N GLU A 265 -19.18 -13.90 5.88
CA GLU A 265 -18.30 -13.20 6.80
C GLU A 265 -19.05 -12.00 7.41
N ASN A 266 -18.59 -11.54 8.56
CA ASN A 266 -19.24 -10.43 9.28
C ASN A 266 -20.75 -10.65 9.50
N LEU A 267 -21.13 -11.84 9.96
CA LEU A 267 -22.51 -12.23 10.20
C LEU A 267 -23.20 -11.23 11.13
N PHE A 268 -24.30 -10.63 10.65
CA PHE A 268 -25.06 -9.57 11.35
C PHE A 268 -24.19 -8.38 11.81
N GLY A 269 -23.07 -8.11 11.12
CA GLY A 269 -22.18 -7.01 11.47
C GLY A 269 -21.31 -7.23 12.71
N THR A 270 -21.27 -8.45 13.25
CA THR A 270 -20.58 -8.76 14.52
C THR A 270 -19.11 -9.19 14.34
N GLY A 271 -18.66 -9.32 13.10
CA GLY A 271 -17.32 -9.84 12.77
C GLY A 271 -17.19 -11.36 12.86
N ARG A 272 -18.30 -12.10 13.11
CA ARG A 272 -18.39 -13.54 13.10
C ARG A 272 -18.52 -14.06 11.69
N ALA A 273 -18.14 -15.31 11.45
CA ALA A 273 -18.37 -15.95 10.17
C ALA A 273 -19.17 -17.26 10.31
N LEU A 274 -20.02 -17.50 9.31
CA LEU A 274 -20.75 -18.75 9.15
C LEU A 274 -20.48 -19.29 7.75
N SER A 275 -20.04 -20.54 7.66
CA SER A 275 -19.82 -21.24 6.40
C SER A 275 -20.58 -22.56 6.38
N ALA A 276 -21.14 -22.91 5.24
CA ALA A 276 -21.72 -24.22 5.00
C ALA A 276 -21.28 -24.72 3.62
N GLY A 277 -21.01 -26.01 3.49
CA GLY A 277 -20.61 -26.59 2.22
C GLY A 277 -20.95 -28.05 2.12
N ALA A 278 -20.93 -28.52 0.87
CA ALA A 278 -21.13 -29.91 0.50
C ALA A 278 -20.19 -30.30 -0.63
N ASP A 279 -19.55 -31.46 -0.49
CA ASP A 279 -18.80 -32.15 -1.54
C ASP A 279 -19.49 -33.47 -1.83
N MET A 280 -19.87 -33.70 -3.11
CA MET A 280 -20.62 -34.86 -3.55
C MET A 280 -19.85 -35.57 -4.66
N GLY A 281 -19.32 -36.73 -4.34
CA GLY A 281 -18.73 -37.66 -5.30
C GLY A 281 -19.65 -38.87 -5.54
N SER A 282 -19.25 -39.82 -6.38
CA SER A 282 -20.02 -41.04 -6.65
C SER A 282 -20.02 -42.05 -5.46
N GLN A 283 -19.04 -41.98 -4.57
CA GLN A 283 -18.89 -42.86 -3.44
C GLN A 283 -18.78 -42.13 -2.10
N ASN A 284 -18.40 -40.86 -2.10
CA ASN A 284 -18.19 -40.09 -0.89
C ASN A 284 -19.03 -38.78 -0.92
N HIS A 285 -19.75 -38.57 0.16
CA HIS A 285 -20.49 -37.34 0.40
C HIS A 285 -19.97 -36.70 1.68
N TYR A 286 -19.71 -35.37 1.64
CA TYR A 286 -19.23 -34.62 2.78
C TYR A 286 -20.01 -33.33 2.94
N TYR A 287 -20.52 -33.08 4.14
CA TYR A 287 -21.28 -31.88 4.49
C TYR A 287 -20.66 -31.25 5.72
N TYR A 288 -20.61 -29.92 5.74
CA TYR A 288 -20.15 -29.21 6.92
C TYR A 288 -20.90 -27.89 7.15
N VAL A 289 -20.96 -27.51 8.44
CA VAL A 289 -21.33 -26.17 8.88
C VAL A 289 -20.28 -25.72 9.88
N ARG A 290 -19.71 -24.54 9.66
CA ARG A 290 -18.66 -23.97 10.50
C ARG A 290 -19.08 -22.57 10.95
N PHE A 291 -19.01 -22.32 12.25
CA PHE A 291 -19.15 -21.02 12.87
C PHE A 291 -17.80 -20.58 13.44
N LEU A 292 -17.40 -19.32 13.19
CA LEU A 292 -16.19 -18.72 13.69
C LEU A 292 -16.51 -17.46 14.50
N GLU A 293 -16.10 -17.45 15.77
CA GLU A 293 -16.02 -16.26 16.62
C GLU A 293 -14.53 -15.84 16.71
N PRO A 294 -14.10 -14.76 16.06
CA PRO A 294 -12.69 -14.37 16.03
C PRO A 294 -12.19 -13.73 17.34
N TYR A 295 -13.11 -13.31 18.24
CA TYR A 295 -12.75 -12.59 19.47
C TYR A 295 -13.64 -13.03 20.63
N VAL A 296 -13.32 -14.18 21.22
CA VAL A 296 -14.10 -14.72 22.35
C VAL A 296 -14.00 -13.81 23.55
N LEU A 297 -15.15 -13.34 24.04
CA LEU A 297 -15.24 -12.43 25.19
C LEU A 297 -14.37 -11.16 25.07
N GLY A 298 -14.13 -10.69 23.83
CA GLY A 298 -13.29 -9.53 23.58
C GLY A 298 -11.79 -9.76 23.65
N SER A 299 -11.36 -11.02 23.83
CA SER A 299 -9.94 -11.41 23.79
C SER A 299 -9.44 -11.61 22.35
N VAL A 300 -8.15 -11.80 22.17
CA VAL A 300 -7.53 -12.16 20.88
C VAL A 300 -7.70 -13.66 20.54
N ALA A 301 -8.34 -14.44 21.41
CA ALA A 301 -8.61 -15.83 21.17
C ALA A 301 -9.79 -16.00 20.20
N SER A 302 -9.69 -16.91 19.25
CA SER A 302 -10.76 -17.29 18.35
C SER A 302 -11.36 -18.64 18.74
N LEU A 303 -12.65 -18.82 18.46
CA LEU A 303 -13.36 -20.07 18.62
C LEU A 303 -13.97 -20.49 17.29
N SER A 304 -13.64 -21.69 16.83
CA SER A 304 -14.28 -22.30 15.68
C SER A 304 -15.07 -23.52 16.11
N LEU A 305 -16.35 -23.55 15.75
CA LEU A 305 -17.25 -24.69 15.93
C LEU A 305 -17.55 -25.28 14.56
N THR A 306 -17.31 -26.57 14.37
CA THR A 306 -17.58 -27.27 13.12
C THR A 306 -18.46 -28.50 13.37
N LEU A 307 -19.55 -28.60 12.62
CA LEU A 307 -20.35 -29.78 12.48
C LEU A 307 -20.11 -30.35 11.10
N ASN A 308 -19.83 -31.63 10.99
CA ASN A 308 -19.65 -32.29 9.70
C ASN A 308 -20.29 -33.69 9.70
N SER A 309 -20.73 -34.10 8.51
CA SER A 309 -21.18 -35.46 8.21
C SER A 309 -20.46 -35.92 6.96
N SER A 310 -19.96 -37.15 7.00
CA SER A 310 -19.41 -37.84 5.85
C SER A 310 -20.07 -39.21 5.67
N GLU A 311 -20.42 -39.51 4.43
CA GLU A 311 -20.97 -40.79 4.02
C GLU A 311 -20.06 -41.37 2.94
N SER A 312 -19.64 -42.64 3.11
CA SER A 312 -18.75 -43.33 2.18
C SER A 312 -19.33 -44.68 1.84
N GLU A 313 -19.63 -44.91 0.54
CA GLU A 313 -20.11 -46.17 0.04
C GLU A 313 -18.92 -47.07 -0.40
N TYR A 314 -18.80 -48.25 0.23
CA TYR A 314 -17.86 -49.26 -0.14
C TYR A 314 -18.60 -50.46 -0.73
N ASN A 315 -17.90 -51.30 -1.49
CA ASN A 315 -18.53 -52.47 -2.16
C ASN A 315 -19.27 -53.41 -1.21
N ASP A 316 -18.84 -53.48 0.05
CA ASP A 316 -19.34 -54.47 1.04
C ASP A 316 -20.06 -53.81 2.23
N PHE A 317 -19.97 -52.48 2.40
CA PHE A 317 -20.60 -51.75 3.49
C PHE A 317 -20.66 -50.24 3.23
N ASP A 318 -21.59 -49.58 3.86
CA ASP A 318 -21.68 -48.12 3.90
C ASP A 318 -21.20 -47.62 5.25
N GLN A 319 -20.45 -46.52 5.24
CA GLN A 319 -19.95 -45.87 6.46
C GLN A 319 -20.49 -44.47 6.55
N GLU A 320 -21.21 -44.17 7.64
CA GLU A 320 -21.63 -42.81 7.98
C GLU A 320 -20.87 -42.35 9.24
N GLN A 321 -20.34 -41.15 9.21
CA GLN A 321 -19.62 -40.53 10.31
C GLN A 321 -20.10 -39.10 10.51
N THR A 322 -20.60 -38.82 11.70
CA THR A 322 -20.93 -37.46 12.11
C THR A 322 -19.92 -36.97 13.13
N GLY A 323 -19.37 -35.78 12.94
CA GLY A 323 -18.34 -35.18 13.78
C GLY A 323 -18.74 -33.80 14.31
N PHE A 324 -18.25 -33.50 15.52
CA PHE A 324 -18.28 -32.15 16.09
C PHE A 324 -16.85 -31.78 16.48
N GLY A 325 -16.41 -30.61 15.99
CA GLY A 325 -15.07 -30.08 16.26
C GLY A 325 -15.13 -28.73 16.96
N ILE A 326 -14.23 -28.53 17.92
CA ILE A 326 -13.95 -27.26 18.59
C ILE A 326 -12.47 -26.97 18.46
N SER A 327 -12.12 -25.78 18.03
CA SER A 327 -10.72 -25.31 17.90
C SER A 327 -10.58 -23.84 18.25
#